data_da4ca0bf75cdc0180c4fb9eb9d79f8f3
#
_entry.id   da4ca0bf75cdc0180c4fb9eb9d79f8f3
#
_cell.length_a   1.000
_cell.length_b   1.000
_cell.length_c   1.000
_cell.angle_alpha   90.00
_cell.angle_beta   90.00
_cell.angle_gamma   90.00
#
_symmetry.space_group_name_H-M   'P 1'
#
loop_
_entity.id
_entity.type
_entity.pdbx_description
1 polymer ?
#
loop_
_entity_poly.entity_id
_entity_poly.type
_entity_poly.pdbx_seq_one_letter_code
_entity_poly.pdbx_strand_id
1 'polypeptide(L)'
;MSFDAAVHAQAIELDRMALEMCAAAGSGHPTTALSLGQITTVLMFSSMRWSPDFPDYPTSDRLVLSSGHCVPIVYAAACKLGVAVGTDPQNRRKLSLADAATLREESSPLDGHPNP
;
A
#
# COMPACT_ATOMS: atom_id res chain seq x y z
N MET A 1 -16.25 -5.22 -17.67
CA MET A 1 -16.44 -5.07 -16.21
C MET A 1 -16.68 -3.61 -15.89
N SER A 2 -17.68 -3.29 -15.09
CA SER A 2 -17.94 -1.92 -14.67
C SER A 2 -16.85 -1.42 -13.72
N PHE A 3 -16.77 -0.09 -13.57
CA PHE A 3 -15.84 0.53 -12.62
C PHE A 3 -16.08 0.01 -11.19
N ASP A 4 -17.34 -0.03 -10.77
CA ASP A 4 -17.70 -0.52 -9.43
C ASP A 4 -17.26 -1.96 -9.20
N ALA A 5 -17.48 -2.83 -10.17
CA ALA A 5 -17.08 -4.23 -10.08
C ALA A 5 -15.54 -4.37 -10.04
N ALA A 6 -14.84 -3.58 -10.82
CA ALA A 6 -13.38 -3.59 -10.84
C ALA A 6 -12.78 -3.10 -9.50
N VAL A 7 -13.33 -2.02 -8.94
CA VAL A 7 -12.93 -1.51 -7.63
C VAL A 7 -13.19 -2.54 -6.54
N HIS A 8 -14.36 -3.17 -6.56
CA HIS A 8 -14.72 -4.18 -5.58
C HIS A 8 -13.77 -5.39 -5.63
N ALA A 9 -13.49 -5.89 -6.82
CA ALA A 9 -12.58 -7.01 -7.01
C ALA A 9 -11.15 -6.67 -6.53
N GLN A 10 -10.65 -5.47 -6.85
CA GLN A 10 -9.34 -5.02 -6.42
C GLN A 10 -9.28 -4.81 -4.92
N ALA A 11 -10.32 -4.25 -4.31
CA ALA A 11 -10.41 -4.07 -2.87
C ALA A 11 -10.35 -5.40 -2.12
N ILE A 12 -11.02 -6.44 -2.61
CA ILE A 12 -10.96 -7.79 -2.02
C ILE A 12 -9.52 -8.33 -2.06
N GLU A 13 -8.81 -8.14 -3.17
CA GLU A 13 -7.40 -8.55 -3.26
C GLU A 13 -6.53 -7.84 -2.24
N LEU A 14 -6.69 -6.51 -2.11
CA LEU A 14 -5.92 -5.74 -1.14
C LEU A 14 -6.25 -6.15 0.29
N ASP A 15 -7.51 -6.39 0.58
CA ASP A 15 -7.95 -6.85 1.90
C ASP A 15 -7.32 -8.19 2.26
N ARG A 16 -7.30 -9.13 1.31
CA ARG A 16 -6.64 -10.42 1.51
C ARG A 16 -5.15 -10.26 1.75
N MET A 17 -4.48 -9.42 0.96
CA MET A 17 -3.06 -9.12 1.15
C MET A 17 -2.79 -8.52 2.54
N ALA A 18 -3.61 -7.58 2.98
CA ALA A 18 -3.47 -6.97 4.30
C ALA A 18 -3.62 -7.98 5.43
N LEU A 19 -4.57 -8.92 5.31
CA LEU A 19 -4.73 -10.02 6.27
C LEU A 19 -3.49 -10.93 6.30
N GLU A 20 -2.98 -11.30 5.15
CA GLU A 20 -1.77 -12.13 5.03
C GLU A 20 -0.54 -11.42 5.59
N MET A 21 -0.42 -10.11 5.36
CA MET A 21 0.66 -9.29 5.92
C MET A 21 0.64 -9.28 7.44
N CYS A 22 -0.52 -9.03 8.04
CA CYS A 22 -0.68 -9.04 9.50
C CYS A 22 -0.41 -10.42 10.08
N ALA A 23 -0.85 -11.49 9.41
CA ALA A 23 -0.60 -12.86 9.83
C ALA A 23 0.89 -13.21 9.80
N ALA A 24 1.58 -12.85 8.73
CA ALA A 24 3.03 -13.08 8.59
C ALA A 24 3.83 -12.30 9.63
N ALA A 25 3.42 -11.06 9.93
CA ALA A 25 4.07 -10.23 10.95
C ALA A 25 3.77 -10.69 12.38
N GLY A 26 2.73 -11.50 12.58
CA GLY A 26 2.24 -11.88 13.91
C GLY A 26 1.69 -10.70 14.70
N SER A 27 1.34 -9.61 14.03
CA SER A 27 0.85 -8.38 14.65
C SER A 27 0.12 -7.51 13.62
N GLY A 28 -0.54 -6.45 14.09
CA GLY A 28 -1.24 -5.50 13.26
C GLY A 28 -2.72 -5.42 13.60
N HIS A 29 -3.44 -4.61 12.82
CA HIS A 29 -4.88 -4.33 13.01
C HIS A 29 -5.64 -4.67 11.72
N PRO A 30 -5.85 -5.97 11.42
CA PRO A 30 -6.39 -6.38 10.13
C PRO A 30 -7.79 -5.81 9.85
N THR A 31 -8.68 -5.80 10.84
CA THR A 31 -10.04 -5.29 10.66
C THR A 31 -10.07 -3.80 10.32
N THR A 32 -9.19 -3.01 10.91
CA THR A 32 -9.06 -1.58 10.62
C THR A 32 -8.53 -1.36 9.20
N ALA A 33 -7.53 -2.13 8.80
CA ALA A 33 -6.99 -2.07 7.44
C ALA A 33 -8.08 -2.44 6.40
N LEU A 34 -8.82 -3.52 6.65
CA LEU A 34 -9.90 -3.98 5.76
C LEU A 34 -10.97 -2.93 5.52
N SER A 35 -11.29 -2.12 6.53
CA SER A 35 -12.30 -1.06 6.40
C SER A 35 -11.94 0.01 5.36
N LEU A 36 -10.67 0.12 4.99
CA LEU A 36 -10.17 1.09 4.02
C LEU A 36 -9.91 0.49 2.63
N GLY A 37 -10.24 -0.78 2.40
CA GLY A 37 -9.91 -1.46 1.14
C GLY A 37 -10.46 -0.76 -0.09
N GLN A 38 -11.74 -0.40 -0.09
CA GLN A 38 -12.37 0.25 -1.24
C GLN A 38 -11.86 1.68 -1.46
N ILE A 39 -11.76 2.47 -0.40
CA ILE A 39 -11.29 3.85 -0.55
C ILE A 39 -9.82 3.90 -0.99
N THR A 40 -8.98 3.03 -0.48
CA THR A 40 -7.57 2.93 -0.90
C THR A 40 -7.48 2.54 -2.37
N THR A 41 -8.30 1.59 -2.81
CA THR A 41 -8.36 1.17 -4.21
C THR A 41 -8.74 2.34 -5.12
N VAL A 42 -9.81 3.05 -4.80
CA VAL A 42 -10.26 4.19 -5.61
C VAL A 42 -9.18 5.27 -5.67
N LEU A 43 -8.58 5.61 -4.54
CA LEU A 43 -7.57 6.66 -4.49
C LEU A 43 -6.30 6.28 -5.25
N MET A 44 -5.69 5.17 -4.89
CA MET A 44 -4.35 4.84 -5.40
C MET A 44 -4.36 4.28 -6.82
N PHE A 45 -5.43 3.58 -7.23
CA PHE A 45 -5.52 2.95 -8.56
C PHE A 45 -6.26 3.79 -9.59
N SER A 46 -6.99 4.83 -9.18
CA SER A 46 -7.85 5.58 -10.11
C SER A 46 -7.80 7.10 -9.94
N SER A 47 -8.10 7.62 -8.75
CA SER A 47 -8.37 9.05 -8.58
C SER A 47 -7.14 9.92 -8.40
N MET A 48 -6.10 9.42 -7.74
CA MET A 48 -4.88 10.20 -7.49
C MET A 48 -4.07 10.38 -8.77
N ARG A 49 -3.52 11.58 -8.93
CA ARG A 49 -2.58 11.90 -10.01
C ARG A 49 -1.17 11.68 -9.51
N TRP A 50 -0.65 10.51 -9.78
CA TRP A 50 0.69 10.11 -9.35
C TRP A 50 1.21 8.96 -10.20
N SER A 51 2.51 8.67 -10.06
CA SER A 51 3.13 7.53 -10.71
C SER A 51 3.82 6.65 -9.66
N PRO A 52 3.57 5.34 -9.66
CA PRO A 52 4.30 4.42 -8.78
C PRO A 52 5.81 4.43 -9.01
N ASP A 53 6.27 4.77 -10.21
CA ASP A 53 7.70 4.86 -10.53
C ASP A 53 8.36 6.12 -9.94
N PHE A 54 7.57 7.20 -9.77
CA PHE A 54 8.03 8.48 -9.25
C PHE A 54 7.05 9.03 -8.21
N PRO A 55 6.88 8.33 -7.06
CA PRO A 55 5.83 8.67 -6.11
C PRO A 55 5.99 10.03 -5.45
N ASP A 56 7.22 10.53 -5.40
CA ASP A 56 7.57 11.83 -4.80
C ASP A 56 7.69 12.96 -5.82
N TYR A 57 7.22 12.77 -7.05
CA TYR A 57 7.27 13.83 -8.06
C TYR A 57 6.55 15.10 -7.53
N PRO A 58 7.12 16.31 -7.73
CA PRO A 58 6.61 17.52 -7.07
C PRO A 58 5.13 17.83 -7.29
N THR A 59 4.57 17.43 -8.43
CA THR A 59 3.15 17.65 -8.77
C THR A 59 2.26 16.44 -8.48
N SER A 60 2.80 15.37 -7.89
CA SER A 60 1.99 14.22 -7.51
C SER A 60 1.03 14.55 -6.37
N ASP A 61 -0.16 13.95 -6.43
CA ASP A 61 -1.06 13.95 -5.28
C ASP A 61 -0.42 13.19 -4.10
N ARG A 62 -0.76 13.59 -2.90
CA ARG A 62 -0.23 13.01 -1.67
C ARG A 62 -1.34 12.31 -0.89
N LEU A 63 -1.06 11.08 -0.48
CA LEU A 63 -1.92 10.35 0.45
C LEU A 63 -1.38 10.52 1.87
N VAL A 64 -2.23 11.01 2.76
CA VAL A 64 -1.91 11.14 4.18
C VAL A 64 -2.83 10.23 4.96
N LEU A 65 -2.26 9.24 5.65
CA LEU A 65 -3.00 8.29 6.44
C LEU A 65 -2.98 8.68 7.91
N SER A 66 -4.10 9.26 8.39
CA SER A 66 -4.22 9.69 9.78
C SER A 66 -4.22 8.49 10.76
N SER A 67 -4.90 7.40 10.40
CA SER A 67 -4.87 6.15 11.17
C SER A 67 -3.66 5.31 10.77
N GLY A 68 -2.49 5.62 11.32
CA GLY A 68 -1.23 4.95 10.94
C GLY A 68 -1.28 3.42 11.08
N HIS A 69 -2.04 2.90 12.04
CA HIS A 69 -2.21 1.46 12.24
C HIS A 69 -3.03 0.76 11.14
N CYS A 70 -3.67 1.52 10.25
CA CYS A 70 -4.37 0.98 9.07
C CYS A 70 -3.43 0.77 7.87
N VAL A 71 -2.16 1.10 8.00
CA VAL A 71 -1.19 1.11 6.89
C VAL A 71 -1.05 -0.20 6.10
N PRO A 72 -1.33 -1.40 6.64
CA PRO A 72 -1.21 -2.62 5.83
C PRO A 72 -1.98 -2.57 4.51
N ILE A 73 -3.14 -1.90 4.46
CA ILE A 73 -3.91 -1.78 3.21
C ILE A 73 -3.19 -0.87 2.19
N VAL A 74 -2.54 0.19 2.65
CA VAL A 74 -1.76 1.09 1.77
C VAL A 74 -0.51 0.37 1.26
N TYR A 75 0.16 -0.39 2.11
CA TYR A 75 1.31 -1.19 1.71
C TYR A 75 0.92 -2.29 0.72
N ALA A 76 -0.23 -2.94 0.92
CA ALA A 76 -0.75 -3.92 -0.03
C ALA A 76 -0.92 -3.28 -1.42
N ALA A 77 -1.53 -2.10 -1.47
CA ALA A 77 -1.68 -1.34 -2.72
C ALA A 77 -0.32 -0.97 -3.32
N ALA A 78 0.61 -0.48 -2.50
CA ALA A 78 1.95 -0.10 -2.95
C ALA A 78 2.73 -1.30 -3.52
N CYS A 79 2.67 -2.46 -2.87
CA CYS A 79 3.30 -3.68 -3.37
C CYS A 79 2.68 -4.13 -4.70
N LYS A 80 1.36 -4.06 -4.82
CA LYS A 80 0.66 -4.44 -6.05
C LYS A 80 0.97 -3.50 -7.21
N LEU A 81 1.11 -2.21 -6.93
CA LEU A 81 1.44 -1.20 -7.94
C LEU A 81 2.94 -1.15 -8.28
N GLY A 82 3.78 -1.80 -7.50
CA GLY A 82 5.22 -1.75 -7.69
C GLY A 82 5.83 -0.38 -7.42
N VAL A 83 5.42 0.26 -6.33
CA VAL A 83 5.89 1.61 -5.99
C VAL A 83 7.40 1.62 -5.75
N ALA A 84 8.08 2.60 -6.33
CA ALA A 84 9.51 2.80 -6.11
C ALA A 84 9.79 3.30 -4.69
N VAL A 85 10.70 2.65 -4.00
CA VAL A 85 11.10 2.99 -2.62
C VAL A 85 12.59 3.23 -2.53
N GLY A 86 12.98 4.08 -1.60
CA GLY A 86 14.36 4.46 -1.35
C GLY A 86 14.53 5.97 -1.35
N THR A 87 15.42 6.45 -0.50
CA THR A 87 15.68 7.90 -0.34
C THR A 87 16.54 8.47 -1.46
N ASP A 88 17.34 7.62 -2.13
CA ASP A 88 18.16 8.05 -3.26
C ASP A 88 17.41 7.80 -4.57
N PRO A 89 17.00 8.86 -5.30
CA PRO A 89 16.25 8.70 -6.56
C PRO A 89 16.97 7.87 -7.62
N GLN A 90 18.29 7.73 -7.53
CA GLN A 90 19.07 6.96 -8.51
C GLN A 90 19.22 5.49 -8.14
N ASN A 91 18.92 5.12 -6.88
CA ASN A 91 19.09 3.76 -6.35
C ASN A 91 17.79 3.20 -5.76
N ARG A 92 16.65 3.56 -6.35
CA ARG A 92 15.35 3.04 -5.93
C ARG A 92 15.13 1.65 -6.48
N ARG A 93 14.44 0.82 -5.68
CA ARG A 93 13.87 -0.44 -6.14
C ARG A 93 12.35 -0.38 -6.10
N LYS A 94 11.71 -1.24 -6.87
CA LYS A 94 10.24 -1.35 -6.84
C LYS A 94 9.81 -2.36 -5.78
N LEU A 95 8.78 -2.01 -5.01
CA LEU A 95 8.13 -2.97 -4.14
C LEU A 95 7.53 -4.11 -4.98
N SER A 96 7.52 -5.30 -4.40
CA SER A 96 6.92 -6.49 -5.01
C SER A 96 5.94 -7.16 -4.05
N LEU A 97 5.19 -8.13 -4.54
CA LEU A 97 4.28 -8.90 -3.69
C LEU A 97 5.02 -9.64 -2.57
N ALA A 98 6.29 -10.03 -2.79
CA ALA A 98 7.11 -10.66 -1.77
C ALA A 98 7.40 -9.72 -0.59
N ASP A 99 7.49 -8.42 -0.82
CA ASP A 99 7.74 -7.44 0.24
C ASP A 99 6.58 -7.39 1.25
N ALA A 100 5.38 -7.71 0.83
CA ALA A 100 4.21 -7.70 1.71
C ALA A 100 4.38 -8.60 2.94
N ALA A 101 5.09 -9.73 2.80
CA ALA A 101 5.35 -10.65 3.91
C ALA A 101 6.35 -10.10 4.93
N THR A 102 7.04 -9.00 4.64
CA THR A 102 8.09 -8.42 5.49
C THR A 102 7.63 -7.27 6.37
N LEU A 103 6.32 -7.07 6.51
CA LEU A 103 5.75 -6.01 7.34
C LEU A 103 6.38 -6.00 8.74
N ARG A 104 6.90 -4.84 9.14
CA ARG A 104 7.51 -4.59 10.45
C ARG A 104 8.80 -5.37 10.73
N GLU A 105 9.37 -6.05 9.76
CA GLU A 105 10.71 -6.60 9.90
C GLU A 105 11.76 -5.48 9.85
N GLU A 106 12.84 -5.62 10.62
CA GLU A 106 13.87 -4.59 10.75
C GLU A 106 14.49 -4.17 9.42
N SER A 107 14.66 -5.11 8.52
CA SER A 107 15.25 -4.85 7.19
C SER A 107 14.24 -4.42 6.12
N SER A 108 12.94 -4.37 6.48
CA SER A 108 11.88 -4.06 5.52
C SER A 108 11.64 -2.56 5.41
N PRO A 109 11.30 -2.06 4.21
CA PRO A 109 10.80 -0.68 4.08
C PRO A 109 9.38 -0.51 4.60
N LEU A 110 8.70 -1.61 4.96
CA LEU A 110 7.30 -1.60 5.41
C LEU A 110 7.22 -1.51 6.95
N ASP A 111 7.28 -0.31 7.44
CA ASP A 111 7.23 -0.02 8.88
C ASP A 111 5.81 -0.14 9.45
N GLY A 112 5.68 -0.14 10.78
CA GLY A 112 4.39 -0.24 11.46
C GLY A 112 3.46 0.95 11.22
N HIS A 113 4.02 2.11 10.91
CA HIS A 113 3.33 3.31 10.44
C HIS A 113 4.03 3.84 9.20
N PRO A 114 3.31 4.52 8.28
CA PRO A 114 3.93 5.01 7.06
C PRO A 114 4.94 6.12 7.36
N ASN A 115 6.08 6.03 6.70
CA ASN A 115 7.16 7.03 6.74
C ASN A 115 7.39 7.57 5.33
N PRO A 116 7.93 8.81 5.22
CA PRO A 116 8.36 9.36 3.93
C PRO A 116 9.45 8.51 3.27
#